data_79e785130c6a789be6702d3469aaa2df
#
_entry.id   79e785130c6a789be6702d3469aaa2df
#
_cell.length_a   1.000
_cell.length_b   1.000
_cell.length_c   1.000
_cell.angle_alpha   90.00
_cell.angle_beta   90.00
_cell.angle_gamma   90.00
#
_symmetry.space_group_name_H-M   'P 1'
#
loop_
_entity.id
_entity.type
_entity.pdbx_description
1 polymer ?
#
loop_
_entity_poly.entity_id
_entity_poly.type
_entity_poly.pdbx_seq_one_letter_code
_entity_poly.pdbx_strand_id
1 'polypeptide(L)'
;MAGILYLVATPIGNLGDFTPRAVETLENADFIAAEDTRVSMKLLNHFGVKKPLISYHEHNHVTAGQSVLNRLLAGESCALMTDAGTPAISDPGEDLVRLCAENGVEVRAIPGCCAAVNALAVSGLPTGRFTFEGFLTVNKKSRREHLNSLREETRTMIFHEAPHKLRTTLNDLMEAFGPDRRISLCRELTKLHEEVLRFTLAEAVAYYEENAPKGEYVLVVAGAAPKTGAVVTLEDGVAQVLTLKEQGMRLKDAAKEVAEHTGLSKNELYAAALER
;
A
#
# COMPACT_ATOMS: atom_id res chain seq x y z
N MET A 1 14.78 8.15 -32.94
CA MET A 1 14.48 7.24 -31.82
C MET A 1 13.39 7.92 -31.02
N ALA A 2 12.47 7.17 -30.42
CA ALA A 2 11.49 7.76 -29.51
C ALA A 2 12.20 8.40 -28.31
N GLY A 3 11.59 9.41 -27.72
CA GLY A 3 12.04 10.04 -26.48
C GLY A 3 11.81 9.14 -25.27
N ILE A 4 12.03 9.69 -24.08
CA ILE A 4 11.92 8.97 -22.81
C ILE A 4 10.88 9.66 -21.94
N LEU A 5 10.00 8.86 -21.28
CA LEU A 5 9.16 9.34 -20.20
C LEU A 5 9.87 9.14 -18.86
N TYR A 6 10.12 10.20 -18.13
CA TYR A 6 10.66 10.17 -16.78
C TYR A 6 9.55 10.36 -15.75
N LEU A 7 9.41 9.44 -14.80
CA LEU A 7 8.53 9.61 -13.63
C LEU A 7 9.36 10.24 -12.52
N VAL A 8 9.11 11.50 -12.22
CA VAL A 8 9.93 12.27 -11.27
C VAL A 8 9.18 12.41 -9.95
N ALA A 9 9.66 11.72 -8.91
CA ALA A 9 9.10 11.84 -7.58
C ALA A 9 9.40 13.24 -6.99
N THR A 10 8.37 13.88 -6.43
CA THR A 10 8.43 15.22 -5.84
C THR A 10 8.40 15.17 -4.31
N PRO A 11 8.82 16.23 -3.60
CA PRO A 11 8.76 16.30 -2.15
C PRO A 11 7.32 16.12 -1.61
N ILE A 12 7.20 15.46 -0.47
CA ILE A 12 5.89 15.27 0.23
C ILE A 12 5.71 16.24 1.41
N GLY A 13 6.52 17.27 1.48
CA GLY A 13 6.42 18.28 2.54
C GLY A 13 7.73 18.98 2.88
N ASN A 14 8.88 18.43 2.46
CA ASN A 14 10.20 19.00 2.71
C ASN A 14 10.97 19.13 1.40
N LEU A 15 11.28 20.37 1.00
CA LEU A 15 12.02 20.64 -0.23
C LEU A 15 13.42 20.02 -0.24
N GLY A 16 14.01 19.78 0.93
CA GLY A 16 15.30 19.10 1.08
C GLY A 16 15.31 17.65 0.60
N ASP A 17 14.14 17.04 0.45
CA ASP A 17 13.99 15.65 -0.04
C ASP A 17 13.95 15.58 -1.57
N PHE A 18 14.01 16.70 -2.27
CA PHE A 18 14.09 16.70 -3.72
C PHE A 18 15.50 16.38 -4.20
N THR A 19 15.64 15.24 -4.88
CA THR A 19 16.97 14.75 -5.23
C THR A 19 17.65 15.60 -6.32
N PRO A 20 18.97 15.78 -6.30
CA PRO A 20 19.69 16.48 -7.38
C PRO A 20 19.40 15.89 -8.76
N ARG A 21 19.26 14.55 -8.86
CA ARG A 21 18.94 13.87 -10.12
C ARG A 21 17.52 14.18 -10.60
N ALA A 22 16.57 14.41 -9.70
CA ALA A 22 15.23 14.85 -10.06
C ALA A 22 15.25 16.24 -10.71
N VAL A 23 15.99 17.19 -10.11
CA VAL A 23 16.18 18.54 -10.64
C VAL A 23 16.85 18.48 -12.02
N GLU A 24 17.98 17.76 -12.13
CA GLU A 24 18.70 17.58 -13.39
C GLU A 24 17.82 16.95 -14.49
N THR A 25 16.98 15.96 -14.13
CA THR A 25 16.06 15.33 -15.09
C THR A 25 15.03 16.32 -15.60
N LEU A 26 14.46 17.16 -14.73
CA LEU A 26 13.51 18.21 -15.11
C LEU A 26 14.17 19.28 -15.98
N GLU A 27 15.42 19.63 -15.70
CA GLU A 27 16.20 20.58 -16.52
C GLU A 27 16.51 20.02 -17.91
N ASN A 28 16.70 18.73 -18.04
CA ASN A 28 17.08 18.10 -19.32
C ASN A 28 15.88 17.63 -20.14
N ALA A 29 14.70 17.45 -19.57
CA ALA A 29 13.49 17.08 -20.29
C ALA A 29 13.07 18.22 -21.26
N ASP A 30 12.48 17.87 -22.40
CA ASP A 30 11.98 18.87 -23.36
C ASP A 30 10.73 19.56 -22.85
N PHE A 31 9.90 18.87 -22.09
CA PHE A 31 8.72 19.40 -21.42
C PHE A 31 8.35 18.60 -20.18
N ILE A 32 7.48 19.20 -19.36
CA ILE A 32 7.01 18.59 -18.11
C ILE A 32 5.48 18.42 -18.19
N ALA A 33 5.01 17.20 -17.87
CA ALA A 33 3.61 16.92 -17.61
C ALA A 33 3.36 17.00 -16.10
N ALA A 34 2.41 17.81 -15.67
CA ALA A 34 2.17 18.12 -14.27
C ALA A 34 0.68 18.00 -13.90
N GLU A 35 0.38 17.49 -12.71
CA GLU A 35 -0.98 17.32 -12.20
C GLU A 35 -1.66 18.70 -12.02
N ASP A 36 -1.14 19.53 -11.12
CA ASP A 36 -1.48 20.93 -11.03
C ASP A 36 -0.28 21.80 -11.41
N THR A 37 -0.36 22.43 -12.59
CA THR A 37 0.73 23.28 -13.11
C THR A 37 1.07 24.45 -12.19
N ARG A 38 0.13 24.90 -11.36
CA ARG A 38 0.35 26.02 -10.42
C ARG A 38 1.20 25.57 -9.23
N VAL A 39 0.96 24.35 -8.72
CA VAL A 39 1.75 23.74 -7.63
C VAL A 39 3.13 23.42 -8.15
N SER A 40 3.20 22.72 -9.28
CA SER A 40 4.45 22.35 -9.93
C SER A 40 5.32 23.56 -10.27
N MET A 41 4.74 24.67 -10.74
CA MET A 41 5.49 25.89 -11.05
C MET A 41 6.16 26.51 -9.83
N LYS A 42 5.54 26.39 -8.62
CA LYS A 42 6.20 26.87 -7.39
C LYS A 42 7.46 26.05 -7.08
N LEU A 43 7.37 24.72 -7.22
CA LEU A 43 8.51 23.83 -7.01
C LEU A 43 9.62 24.10 -8.04
N LEU A 44 9.26 24.15 -9.32
CA LEU A 44 10.19 24.40 -10.41
C LEU A 44 10.90 25.76 -10.26
N ASN A 45 10.15 26.83 -9.90
CA ASN A 45 10.73 28.15 -9.65
C ASN A 45 11.72 28.15 -8.47
N HIS A 46 11.41 27.40 -7.41
CA HIS A 46 12.31 27.27 -6.26
C HIS A 46 13.67 26.68 -6.65
N PHE A 47 13.68 25.72 -7.56
CA PHE A 47 14.91 25.07 -8.06
C PHE A 47 15.46 25.67 -9.35
N GLY A 48 14.86 26.77 -9.85
CA GLY A 48 15.35 27.48 -11.03
C GLY A 48 15.05 26.80 -12.37
N VAL A 49 14.22 25.75 -12.39
CA VAL A 49 13.86 24.99 -13.59
C VAL A 49 12.84 25.75 -14.42
N LYS A 50 13.14 25.96 -15.71
CA LYS A 50 12.26 26.68 -16.67
C LYS A 50 12.01 25.80 -17.89
N LYS A 51 10.87 25.11 -17.91
CA LYS A 51 10.46 24.20 -18.98
C LYS A 51 8.99 24.41 -19.37
N PRO A 52 8.61 24.10 -20.60
CA PRO A 52 7.21 24.06 -21.00
C PRO A 52 6.43 23.09 -20.12
N LEU A 53 5.31 23.54 -19.57
CA LEU A 53 4.41 22.73 -18.74
C LEU A 53 3.15 22.41 -19.51
N ILE A 54 2.71 21.15 -19.40
CA ILE A 54 1.38 20.71 -19.81
C ILE A 54 0.64 20.12 -18.63
N SER A 55 -0.67 20.32 -18.59
CA SER A 55 -1.52 19.74 -17.54
C SER A 55 -1.79 18.27 -17.85
N TYR A 56 -1.59 17.38 -16.85
CA TYR A 56 -1.90 15.95 -16.91
C TYR A 56 -2.49 15.48 -15.58
N HIS A 57 -3.81 15.37 -15.51
CA HIS A 57 -4.55 15.01 -14.31
C HIS A 57 -5.67 14.01 -14.64
N GLU A 58 -6.32 13.46 -13.64
CA GLU A 58 -7.35 12.41 -13.77
C GLU A 58 -8.48 12.78 -14.77
N HIS A 59 -8.86 14.04 -14.86
CA HIS A 59 -9.95 14.45 -15.75
C HIS A 59 -9.56 14.66 -17.22
N ASN A 60 -8.25 14.77 -17.54
CA ASN A 60 -7.78 14.97 -18.91
C ASN A 60 -6.79 13.89 -19.40
N HIS A 61 -6.50 12.87 -18.57
CA HIS A 61 -5.43 11.89 -18.79
C HIS A 61 -5.49 11.21 -20.17
N VAL A 62 -6.69 10.97 -20.73
CA VAL A 62 -6.84 10.34 -22.04
C VAL A 62 -6.31 11.24 -23.17
N THR A 63 -6.79 12.48 -23.22
CA THR A 63 -6.41 13.43 -24.30
C THR A 63 -4.98 13.96 -24.12
N ALA A 64 -4.61 14.30 -22.90
CA ALA A 64 -3.26 14.73 -22.56
C ALA A 64 -2.25 13.59 -22.74
N GLY A 65 -2.60 12.35 -22.34
CA GLY A 65 -1.74 11.17 -22.52
C GLY A 65 -1.41 10.91 -23.99
N GLN A 66 -2.41 10.99 -24.88
CA GLN A 66 -2.16 10.84 -26.31
C GLN A 66 -1.27 11.97 -26.87
N SER A 67 -1.44 13.19 -26.38
CA SER A 67 -0.58 14.33 -26.77
C SER A 67 0.87 14.11 -26.30
N VAL A 68 1.07 13.66 -25.07
CA VAL A 68 2.40 13.31 -24.54
C VAL A 68 3.03 12.20 -25.36
N LEU A 69 2.29 11.10 -25.62
CA LEU A 69 2.79 9.98 -26.42
C LEU A 69 3.26 10.43 -27.79
N ASN A 70 2.47 11.25 -28.50
CA ASN A 70 2.82 11.72 -29.85
C ASN A 70 4.14 12.50 -29.85
N ARG A 71 4.39 13.32 -28.83
CA ARG A 71 5.63 14.06 -28.66
C ARG A 71 6.80 13.13 -28.34
N LEU A 72 6.59 12.15 -27.45
CA LEU A 72 7.59 11.13 -27.15
C LEU A 72 7.97 10.32 -28.40
N LEU A 73 7.01 9.91 -29.22
CA LEU A 73 7.26 9.22 -30.49
C LEU A 73 7.98 10.10 -31.54
N ALA A 74 7.80 11.41 -31.46
CA ALA A 74 8.55 12.37 -32.28
C ALA A 74 9.99 12.59 -31.79
N GLY A 75 10.39 12.00 -30.65
CA GLY A 75 11.75 12.03 -30.11
C GLY A 75 11.97 13.03 -28.98
N GLU A 76 10.92 13.76 -28.53
CA GLU A 76 10.99 14.62 -27.36
C GLU A 76 10.94 13.79 -26.06
N SER A 77 11.62 14.24 -25.01
CA SER A 77 11.56 13.65 -23.67
C SER A 77 10.57 14.39 -22.78
N CYS A 78 9.87 13.65 -21.92
CA CYS A 78 8.89 14.18 -20.97
C CYS A 78 9.23 13.81 -19.53
N ALA A 79 9.15 14.75 -18.60
CA ALA A 79 9.12 14.45 -17.17
C ALA A 79 7.69 14.57 -16.65
N LEU A 80 7.15 13.46 -16.11
CA LEU A 80 5.87 13.46 -15.40
C LEU A 80 6.14 13.70 -13.92
N MET A 81 5.46 14.67 -13.33
CA MET A 81 5.48 14.95 -11.89
C MET A 81 4.05 15.17 -11.37
N THR A 82 3.83 14.82 -10.11
CA THR A 82 2.59 15.03 -9.37
C THR A 82 2.78 16.08 -8.29
N ASP A 83 1.73 16.49 -7.62
CA ASP A 83 1.79 17.56 -6.61
C ASP A 83 2.66 17.14 -5.42
N ALA A 84 2.68 15.85 -5.06
CA ALA A 84 3.52 15.32 -3.98
C ALA A 84 3.78 13.82 -4.16
N GLY A 85 5.02 13.39 -4.03
CA GLY A 85 5.38 11.97 -4.02
C GLY A 85 5.71 11.39 -5.39
N THR A 86 5.53 10.08 -5.53
CA THR A 86 5.90 9.31 -6.72
C THR A 86 4.72 9.23 -7.69
N PRO A 87 4.85 9.72 -8.93
CA PRO A 87 3.80 9.63 -9.94
C PRO A 87 3.32 8.19 -10.16
N ALA A 88 2.07 8.04 -10.56
CA ALA A 88 1.39 6.75 -10.79
C ALA A 88 1.12 5.89 -9.52
N ILE A 89 1.43 6.40 -8.33
CA ILE A 89 1.12 5.71 -7.05
C ILE A 89 0.10 6.55 -6.28
N SER A 90 -1.18 6.23 -6.41
CA SER A 90 -2.34 7.02 -5.97
C SER A 90 -2.50 8.38 -6.66
N ASP A 91 -1.71 8.63 -7.68
CA ASP A 91 -1.64 9.86 -8.46
C ASP A 91 -1.77 9.57 -9.94
N PRO A 92 -2.06 10.56 -10.79
CA PRO A 92 -2.10 10.37 -12.24
C PRO A 92 -0.78 9.85 -12.80
N GLY A 93 -0.84 8.97 -13.81
CA GLY A 93 0.35 8.50 -14.51
C GLY A 93 0.32 7.03 -14.92
N GLU A 94 -0.42 6.16 -14.23
CA GLU A 94 -0.51 4.73 -14.55
C GLU A 94 -0.90 4.50 -16.02
N ASP A 95 -1.92 5.21 -16.50
CA ASP A 95 -2.39 5.12 -17.88
C ASP A 95 -1.34 5.57 -18.88
N LEU A 96 -0.57 6.63 -18.55
CA LEU A 96 0.50 7.12 -19.42
C LEU A 96 1.67 6.13 -19.49
N VAL A 97 2.04 5.53 -18.36
CA VAL A 97 3.07 4.49 -18.31
C VAL A 97 2.65 3.29 -19.18
N ARG A 98 1.40 2.83 -19.01
CA ARG A 98 0.86 1.73 -19.81
C ARG A 98 0.88 2.09 -21.29
N LEU A 99 0.40 3.27 -21.66
CA LEU A 99 0.36 3.76 -23.03
C LEU A 99 1.78 3.83 -23.66
N CYS A 100 2.77 4.30 -22.92
CA CYS A 100 4.16 4.32 -23.34
C CYS A 100 4.70 2.90 -23.55
N ALA A 101 4.45 1.98 -22.63
CA ALA A 101 4.90 0.59 -22.72
C ALA A 101 4.31 -0.12 -23.95
N GLU A 102 3.01 0.07 -24.21
CA GLU A 102 2.32 -0.49 -25.37
C GLU A 102 2.86 0.04 -26.71
N ASN A 103 3.45 1.24 -26.72
CA ASN A 103 4.01 1.88 -27.92
C ASN A 103 5.55 1.83 -27.99
N GLY A 104 6.20 1.05 -27.12
CA GLY A 104 7.65 0.86 -27.13
C GLY A 104 8.45 2.12 -26.74
N VAL A 105 7.83 3.05 -26.03
CA VAL A 105 8.49 4.23 -25.45
C VAL A 105 9.14 3.84 -24.12
N GLU A 106 10.40 4.19 -23.95
CA GLU A 106 11.13 3.93 -22.72
C GLU A 106 10.57 4.77 -21.56
N VAL A 107 10.35 4.12 -20.39
CA VAL A 107 9.91 4.79 -19.17
C VAL A 107 10.99 4.60 -18.11
N ARG A 108 11.40 5.69 -17.46
CA ARG A 108 12.41 5.68 -16.38
C ARG A 108 11.86 6.31 -15.11
N ALA A 109 11.97 5.60 -13.99
CA ALA A 109 11.67 6.16 -12.68
C ALA A 109 12.88 6.93 -12.12
N ILE A 110 12.64 8.13 -11.63
CA ILE A 110 13.59 8.92 -10.85
C ILE A 110 13.19 8.79 -9.38
N PRO A 111 13.90 7.97 -8.58
CA PRO A 111 13.57 7.71 -7.19
C PRO A 111 13.50 8.97 -6.34
N GLY A 112 12.57 8.99 -5.41
CA GLY A 112 12.39 10.07 -4.46
C GLY A 112 11.34 9.72 -3.40
N CYS A 113 10.62 10.71 -2.90
CA CYS A 113 9.66 10.54 -1.82
C CYS A 113 8.50 9.62 -2.19
N CYS A 114 8.19 8.72 -1.27
CA CYS A 114 6.99 7.88 -1.33
C CYS A 114 6.43 7.73 0.09
N ALA A 115 5.32 8.41 0.38
CA ALA A 115 4.75 8.45 1.73
C ALA A 115 4.41 7.05 2.26
N ALA A 116 3.88 6.17 1.41
CA ALA A 116 3.51 4.81 1.79
C ALA A 116 4.71 3.98 2.28
N VAL A 117 5.84 4.02 1.56
CA VAL A 117 7.05 3.27 1.91
C VAL A 117 7.73 3.87 3.13
N ASN A 118 7.78 5.20 3.24
CA ASN A 118 8.35 5.88 4.40
C ASN A 118 7.53 5.58 5.67
N ALA A 119 6.20 5.63 5.58
CA ALA A 119 5.33 5.27 6.69
C ALA A 119 5.53 3.80 7.12
N LEU A 120 5.60 2.88 6.17
CA LEU A 120 5.86 1.47 6.46
C LEU A 120 7.18 1.29 7.21
N ALA A 121 8.24 1.94 6.75
CA ALA A 121 9.57 1.83 7.35
C ALA A 121 9.61 2.29 8.82
N VAL A 122 8.84 3.33 9.18
CA VAL A 122 8.80 3.86 10.54
C VAL A 122 7.66 3.30 11.39
N SER A 123 6.77 2.48 10.82
CA SER A 123 5.55 1.99 11.50
C SER A 123 5.83 1.09 12.71
N GLY A 124 6.92 0.32 12.68
CA GLY A 124 7.20 -0.75 13.64
C GLY A 124 6.38 -2.03 13.41
N LEU A 125 5.75 -2.16 12.23
CA LEU A 125 5.04 -3.35 11.77
C LEU A 125 5.91 -4.14 10.77
N PRO A 126 5.59 -5.42 10.49
CA PRO A 126 6.36 -6.21 9.53
C PRO A 126 6.40 -5.58 8.13
N THR A 127 7.59 -5.44 7.57
CA THR A 127 7.82 -4.77 6.27
C THR A 127 8.11 -5.72 5.11
N GLY A 128 8.38 -7.00 5.40
CA GLY A 128 8.81 -7.96 4.38
C GLY A 128 7.75 -8.29 3.32
N ARG A 129 6.46 -8.20 3.68
CA ARG A 129 5.33 -8.34 2.76
C ARG A 129 4.24 -7.37 3.18
N PHE A 130 3.74 -6.58 2.25
CA PHE A 130 2.70 -5.59 2.50
C PHE A 130 1.78 -5.43 1.30
N THR A 131 0.64 -4.79 1.50
CA THR A 131 -0.27 -4.34 0.46
C THR A 131 -0.44 -2.84 0.52
N PHE A 132 -0.62 -2.22 -0.62
CA PHE A 132 -0.94 -0.81 -0.73
C PHE A 132 -2.41 -0.68 -1.18
N GLU A 133 -3.24 -0.18 -0.30
CA GLU A 133 -4.69 -0.09 -0.48
C GLU A 133 -5.14 1.32 -0.91
N GLY A 134 -4.23 2.31 -0.87
CA GLY A 134 -4.50 3.68 -1.27
C GLY A 134 -5.58 4.35 -0.43
N PHE A 135 -6.40 5.21 -1.05
CA PHE A 135 -7.54 5.85 -0.40
C PHE A 135 -8.79 4.98 -0.45
N LEU A 136 -9.44 4.82 0.70
CA LEU A 136 -10.74 4.14 0.75
C LEU A 136 -11.81 4.97 0.04
N THR A 137 -12.65 4.30 -0.76
CA THR A 137 -13.76 4.94 -1.47
C THR A 137 -14.75 5.59 -0.50
N VAL A 138 -15.36 6.69 -0.93
CA VAL A 138 -16.43 7.37 -0.18
C VAL A 138 -17.77 6.60 -0.22
N ASN A 139 -17.98 5.73 -1.20
CA ASN A 139 -19.18 4.89 -1.28
C ASN A 139 -19.16 3.86 -0.15
N LYS A 140 -20.09 3.96 0.79
CA LYS A 140 -20.14 3.11 2.00
C LYS A 140 -20.21 1.61 1.69
N LYS A 141 -20.94 1.21 0.65
CA LYS A 141 -21.09 -0.21 0.29
C LYS A 141 -19.78 -0.78 -0.23
N SER A 142 -19.21 -0.15 -1.25
CA SER A 142 -17.94 -0.58 -1.85
C SER A 142 -16.77 -0.52 -0.84
N ARG A 143 -16.78 0.48 0.05
CA ARG A 143 -15.80 0.62 1.13
C ARG A 143 -15.88 -0.55 2.11
N ARG A 144 -17.10 -0.94 2.55
CA ARG A 144 -17.30 -2.10 3.43
C ARG A 144 -16.92 -3.40 2.73
N GLU A 145 -17.27 -3.56 1.46
CA GLU A 145 -16.89 -4.73 0.66
C GLU A 145 -15.35 -4.84 0.56
N HIS A 146 -14.65 -3.73 0.28
CA HIS A 146 -13.19 -3.70 0.25
C HIS A 146 -12.59 -4.08 1.61
N LEU A 147 -13.01 -3.44 2.71
CA LEU A 147 -12.50 -3.76 4.04
C LEU A 147 -12.78 -5.20 4.46
N ASN A 148 -13.97 -5.74 4.13
CA ASN A 148 -14.30 -7.13 4.41
C ASN A 148 -13.40 -8.11 3.64
N SER A 149 -13.00 -7.79 2.40
CA SER A 149 -12.08 -8.61 1.62
C SER A 149 -10.68 -8.68 2.24
N LEU A 150 -10.30 -7.66 3.03
CA LEU A 150 -9.01 -7.57 3.72
C LEU A 150 -9.01 -8.14 5.14
N ARG A 151 -10.17 -8.64 5.63
CA ARG A 151 -10.31 -9.10 7.02
C ARG A 151 -9.27 -10.15 7.43
N GLU A 152 -8.99 -11.08 6.51
CA GLU A 152 -8.06 -12.19 6.69
C GLU A 152 -6.66 -11.91 6.09
N GLU A 153 -6.42 -10.68 5.59
CA GLU A 153 -5.12 -10.32 5.04
C GLU A 153 -4.04 -10.40 6.12
N THR A 154 -3.01 -11.21 5.87
CA THR A 154 -1.91 -11.46 6.82
C THR A 154 -0.72 -10.52 6.64
N ARG A 155 -0.65 -9.83 5.49
CA ARG A 155 0.39 -8.83 5.22
C ARG A 155 0.04 -7.51 5.89
N THR A 156 1.04 -6.68 6.14
CA THR A 156 0.83 -5.29 6.55
C THR A 156 0.12 -4.52 5.45
N MET A 157 -0.91 -3.75 5.79
CA MET A 157 -1.72 -2.97 4.86
C MET A 157 -1.45 -1.47 5.01
N ILE A 158 -1.37 -0.75 3.91
CA ILE A 158 -1.09 0.70 3.91
C ILE A 158 -2.24 1.44 3.25
N PHE A 159 -2.81 2.42 3.97
CA PHE A 159 -3.87 3.29 3.47
C PHE A 159 -3.43 4.75 3.55
N HIS A 160 -3.84 5.56 2.59
CA HIS A 160 -3.78 7.01 2.69
C HIS A 160 -5.09 7.56 3.23
N GLU A 161 -5.03 8.62 4.06
CA GLU A 161 -6.25 9.21 4.58
C GLU A 161 -6.13 10.72 4.82
N ALA A 162 -7.21 11.41 4.51
CA ALA A 162 -7.36 12.84 4.79
C ALA A 162 -7.89 13.08 6.21
N PRO A 163 -7.52 14.18 6.88
CA PRO A 163 -7.86 14.42 8.27
C PRO A 163 -9.37 14.42 8.54
N HIS A 164 -10.16 14.96 7.61
CA HIS A 164 -11.62 15.05 7.77
C HIS A 164 -12.35 13.69 7.67
N LYS A 165 -11.68 12.65 7.15
CA LYS A 165 -12.22 11.28 7.06
C LYS A 165 -11.66 10.35 8.13
N LEU A 166 -10.57 10.69 8.78
CA LEU A 166 -9.80 9.81 9.67
C LEU A 166 -10.67 9.10 10.72
N ARG A 167 -11.53 9.84 11.43
CA ARG A 167 -12.41 9.25 12.46
C ARG A 167 -13.33 8.17 11.89
N THR A 168 -13.94 8.44 10.74
CA THR A 168 -14.80 7.46 10.07
C THR A 168 -14.00 6.24 9.65
N THR A 169 -12.80 6.45 9.09
CA THR A 169 -11.93 5.38 8.64
C THR A 169 -11.47 4.49 9.79
N LEU A 170 -11.08 5.05 10.92
CA LEU A 170 -10.68 4.29 12.10
C LEU A 170 -11.82 3.42 12.63
N ASN A 171 -13.05 3.94 12.67
CA ASN A 171 -14.23 3.15 13.07
C ASN A 171 -14.51 2.03 12.09
N ASP A 172 -14.45 2.28 10.77
CA ASP A 172 -14.67 1.26 9.75
C ASP A 172 -13.59 0.17 9.78
N LEU A 173 -12.33 0.55 10.00
CA LEU A 173 -11.22 -0.40 10.20
C LEU A 173 -11.43 -1.25 11.46
N MET A 174 -11.86 -0.64 12.57
CA MET A 174 -12.13 -1.34 13.82
C MET A 174 -13.31 -2.32 13.67
N GLU A 175 -14.40 -1.94 12.97
CA GLU A 175 -15.53 -2.81 12.66
C GLU A 175 -15.07 -4.01 11.82
N ALA A 176 -14.20 -3.80 10.82
CA ALA A 176 -13.76 -4.84 9.91
C ALA A 176 -12.70 -5.77 10.50
N PHE A 177 -11.73 -5.24 11.23
CA PHE A 177 -10.51 -5.97 11.65
C PHE A 177 -10.45 -6.30 13.14
N GLY A 178 -11.37 -5.75 13.93
CA GLY A 178 -11.42 -5.91 15.37
C GLY A 178 -10.62 -4.85 16.15
N PRO A 179 -10.99 -4.63 17.45
CA PRO A 179 -10.43 -3.57 18.28
C PRO A 179 -8.93 -3.71 18.57
N ASP A 180 -8.43 -4.94 18.64
CA ASP A 180 -7.06 -5.26 19.06
C ASP A 180 -6.05 -5.21 17.89
N ARG A 181 -6.52 -5.00 16.66
CA ARG A 181 -5.65 -4.92 15.47
C ARG A 181 -4.71 -3.72 15.62
N ARG A 182 -3.41 -3.96 15.50
CA ARG A 182 -2.40 -2.90 15.61
C ARG A 182 -2.42 -1.98 14.40
N ILE A 183 -2.24 -0.69 14.66
CA ILE A 183 -2.15 0.36 13.65
C ILE A 183 -1.03 1.32 14.01
N SER A 184 -0.33 1.85 13.00
CA SER A 184 0.55 2.99 13.10
C SER A 184 -0.01 4.12 12.24
N LEU A 185 -0.24 5.29 12.85
CA LEU A 185 -0.68 6.49 12.16
C LEU A 185 0.54 7.39 11.95
N CYS A 186 1.00 7.49 10.70
CA CYS A 186 2.09 8.36 10.31
C CYS A 186 1.49 9.67 9.78
N ARG A 187 1.67 10.74 10.52
CA ARG A 187 1.10 12.05 10.23
C ARG A 187 2.18 13.03 9.80
N GLU A 188 1.88 13.85 8.78
CA GLU A 188 2.72 14.98 8.35
C GLU A 188 4.19 14.57 8.11
N LEU A 189 4.41 13.40 7.49
CA LEU A 189 5.74 12.89 7.19
C LEU A 189 6.60 13.95 6.48
N THR A 190 7.84 14.08 6.89
CA THR A 190 8.87 15.05 6.45
C THR A 190 8.59 16.51 6.81
N LYS A 191 7.42 16.84 7.38
CA LYS A 191 7.04 18.20 7.76
C LYS A 191 7.41 18.50 9.23
N LEU A 192 7.28 19.79 9.61
CA LEU A 192 7.61 20.26 10.97
C LEU A 192 6.85 19.52 12.09
N HIS A 193 5.64 19.06 11.81
CA HIS A 193 4.78 18.38 12.78
C HIS A 193 4.66 16.87 12.47
N GLU A 194 5.75 16.28 11.96
CA GLU A 194 5.81 14.83 11.77
C GLU A 194 5.60 14.08 13.08
N GLU A 195 4.72 13.08 13.01
CA GLU A 195 4.37 12.27 14.17
C GLU A 195 4.05 10.84 13.75
N VAL A 196 4.47 9.87 14.57
CA VAL A 196 4.15 8.46 14.37
C VAL A 196 3.54 7.90 15.65
N LEU A 197 2.23 7.73 15.65
CA LEU A 197 1.46 7.17 16.74
C LEU A 197 1.20 5.67 16.50
N ARG A 198 1.45 4.85 17.50
CA ARG A 198 1.29 3.39 17.43
C ARG A 198 0.26 2.96 18.46
N PHE A 199 -0.82 2.35 17.99
CA PHE A 199 -2.01 2.00 18.76
C PHE A 199 -2.55 0.63 18.35
N THR A 200 -3.52 0.14 19.10
CA THR A 200 -4.59 -0.71 18.61
C THR A 200 -5.66 0.14 17.93
N LEU A 201 -6.55 -0.45 17.15
CA LEU A 201 -7.65 0.31 16.52
C LEU A 201 -8.58 0.94 17.57
N ALA A 202 -8.83 0.24 18.70
CA ALA A 202 -9.62 0.80 19.80
C ALA A 202 -8.96 2.03 20.43
N GLU A 203 -7.66 1.97 20.71
CA GLU A 203 -6.90 3.11 21.23
C GLU A 203 -6.86 4.29 20.26
N ALA A 204 -6.69 4.01 18.96
CA ALA A 204 -6.69 5.05 17.92
C ALA A 204 -8.06 5.75 17.83
N VAL A 205 -9.17 5.00 17.87
CA VAL A 205 -10.53 5.56 17.90
C VAL A 205 -10.69 6.46 19.12
N ALA A 206 -10.39 5.96 20.33
CA ALA A 206 -10.51 6.73 21.58
C ALA A 206 -9.64 8.01 21.54
N TYR A 207 -8.40 7.91 21.07
CA TYR A 207 -7.51 9.06 20.98
C TYR A 207 -8.09 10.18 20.09
N TYR A 208 -8.66 9.82 18.93
CA TYR A 208 -9.22 10.81 18.00
C TYR A 208 -10.66 11.22 18.32
N GLU A 209 -11.32 10.66 19.32
CA GLU A 209 -12.53 11.25 19.91
C GLU A 209 -12.20 12.56 20.63
N GLU A 210 -11.08 12.60 21.36
CA GLU A 210 -10.65 13.76 22.14
C GLU A 210 -9.76 14.72 21.31
N ASN A 211 -9.00 14.22 20.34
CA ASN A 211 -8.04 14.97 19.56
C ASN A 211 -8.54 15.20 18.12
N ALA A 212 -8.62 16.46 17.69
CA ALA A 212 -9.02 16.77 16.32
C ALA A 212 -7.94 16.36 15.31
N PRO A 213 -8.27 15.54 14.28
CA PRO A 213 -7.33 15.18 13.23
C PRO A 213 -6.87 16.42 12.45
N LYS A 214 -5.56 16.51 12.18
CA LYS A 214 -4.95 17.62 11.41
C LYS A 214 -3.84 17.06 10.52
N GLY A 215 -3.66 17.68 9.35
CA GLY A 215 -2.62 17.27 8.40
C GLY A 215 -2.99 16.02 7.62
N GLU A 216 -2.02 15.38 6.98
CA GLU A 216 -2.17 14.21 6.12
C GLU A 216 -1.69 12.95 6.84
N TYR A 217 -2.35 11.84 6.58
CA TYR A 217 -2.10 10.58 7.26
C TYR A 217 -1.77 9.45 6.29
N VAL A 218 -0.81 8.64 6.69
CA VAL A 218 -0.65 7.27 6.18
C VAL A 218 -0.92 6.32 7.33
N LEU A 219 -1.89 5.44 7.15
CA LEU A 219 -2.29 4.42 8.11
C LEU A 219 -1.61 3.10 7.73
N VAL A 220 -0.79 2.58 8.62
CA VAL A 220 -0.15 1.28 8.44
C VAL A 220 -0.80 0.30 9.42
N VAL A 221 -1.54 -0.66 8.90
CA VAL A 221 -2.35 -1.61 9.69
C VAL A 221 -1.70 -2.98 9.66
N ALA A 222 -1.57 -3.61 10.80
CA ALA A 222 -1.03 -4.98 10.89
C ALA A 222 -1.92 -5.97 10.15
N GLY A 223 -1.33 -6.98 9.54
CA GLY A 223 -2.05 -8.13 9.03
C GLY A 223 -2.81 -8.89 10.11
N ALA A 224 -3.73 -9.76 9.71
CA ALA A 224 -4.36 -10.71 10.61
C ALA A 224 -3.28 -11.59 11.27
N ALA A 225 -3.44 -11.86 12.56
CA ALA A 225 -2.62 -12.87 13.18
C ALA A 225 -2.81 -14.20 12.40
N PRO A 226 -1.75 -14.96 12.19
CA PRO A 226 -1.93 -16.30 11.67
C PRO A 226 -3.05 -16.96 12.48
N LYS A 227 -4.02 -17.57 11.82
CA LYS A 227 -4.91 -18.47 12.55
C LYS A 227 -3.99 -19.54 13.13
N THR A 228 -3.57 -19.34 14.37
CA THR A 228 -3.12 -20.45 15.18
C THR A 228 -4.36 -21.32 15.25
N GLY A 229 -4.46 -22.30 14.36
CA GLY A 229 -5.31 -23.44 14.63
C GLY A 229 -5.00 -23.81 16.07
N ALA A 230 -6.00 -23.93 16.92
CA ALA A 230 -5.80 -24.36 18.31
C ALA A 230 -4.69 -25.38 18.27
N VAL A 231 -3.61 -25.15 19.05
CA VAL A 231 -2.48 -26.08 19.05
C VAL A 231 -3.12 -27.45 19.34
N VAL A 232 -3.37 -28.20 18.27
CA VAL A 232 -4.03 -29.49 18.41
C VAL A 232 -3.05 -30.30 19.20
N THR A 233 -3.38 -30.57 20.46
CA THR A 233 -2.52 -31.39 21.31
C THR A 233 -2.42 -32.79 20.70
N LEU A 234 -1.39 -33.53 21.04
CA LEU A 234 -1.29 -34.92 20.59
C LEU A 234 -2.55 -35.72 21.00
N GLU A 235 -3.11 -35.37 22.15
CA GLU A 235 -4.34 -35.98 22.68
C GLU A 235 -5.56 -35.68 21.79
N ASP A 236 -5.74 -34.44 21.36
CA ASP A 236 -6.80 -34.05 20.44
C ASP A 236 -6.64 -34.68 19.07
N GLY A 237 -5.40 -34.77 18.58
CA GLY A 237 -5.06 -35.43 17.33
C GLY A 237 -5.38 -36.92 17.37
N VAL A 238 -5.04 -37.60 18.48
CA VAL A 238 -5.38 -39.00 18.69
C VAL A 238 -6.88 -39.25 18.75
N ALA A 239 -7.64 -38.37 19.41
CA ALA A 239 -9.11 -38.45 19.43
C ALA A 239 -9.70 -38.36 18.00
N GLN A 240 -9.18 -37.47 17.16
CA GLN A 240 -9.57 -37.35 15.76
C GLN A 240 -9.24 -38.62 14.96
N VAL A 241 -8.05 -39.17 15.14
CA VAL A 241 -7.65 -40.46 14.51
C VAL A 241 -8.59 -41.59 14.87
N LEU A 242 -8.94 -41.72 16.16
CA LEU A 242 -9.88 -42.74 16.63
C LEU A 242 -11.28 -42.55 16.05
N THR A 243 -11.79 -41.33 15.96
CA THR A 243 -13.07 -41.02 15.31
C THR A 243 -13.08 -41.45 13.85
N LEU A 244 -12.03 -41.14 13.08
CA LEU A 244 -11.92 -41.60 11.69
C LEU A 244 -11.83 -43.13 11.56
N LYS A 245 -11.15 -43.80 12.51
CA LYS A 245 -11.10 -45.27 12.59
C LYS A 245 -12.49 -45.84 12.81
N GLU A 246 -13.30 -45.26 13.71
CA GLU A 246 -14.68 -45.70 13.99
C GLU A 246 -15.58 -45.52 12.76
N GLN A 247 -15.30 -44.52 11.91
CA GLN A 247 -15.96 -44.28 10.63
C GLN A 247 -15.51 -45.26 9.53
N GLY A 248 -14.64 -46.22 9.83
CA GLY A 248 -14.20 -47.27 8.91
C GLY A 248 -12.88 -47.02 8.19
N MET A 249 -12.17 -45.94 8.52
CA MET A 249 -10.86 -45.67 7.94
C MET A 249 -9.78 -46.54 8.60
N ARG A 250 -8.79 -46.97 7.80
CA ARG A 250 -7.65 -47.70 8.38
C ARG A 250 -6.82 -46.78 9.28
N LEU A 251 -6.42 -47.25 10.47
CA LEU A 251 -5.70 -46.43 11.45
C LEU A 251 -4.48 -45.67 10.86
N LYS A 252 -3.75 -46.32 9.94
CA LYS A 252 -2.59 -45.70 9.28
C LYS A 252 -2.97 -44.54 8.36
N ASP A 253 -4.13 -44.63 7.72
CA ASP A 253 -4.64 -43.60 6.79
C ASP A 253 -5.28 -42.47 7.59
N ALA A 254 -6.00 -42.76 8.66
CA ALA A 254 -6.52 -41.79 9.60
C ALA A 254 -5.40 -40.95 10.26
N ALA A 255 -4.32 -41.62 10.73
CA ALA A 255 -3.17 -40.90 11.28
C ALA A 255 -2.46 -40.01 10.24
N LYS A 256 -2.44 -40.41 8.96
CA LYS A 256 -1.89 -39.61 7.89
C LYS A 256 -2.76 -38.36 7.63
N GLU A 257 -4.05 -38.52 7.54
CA GLU A 257 -5.01 -37.46 7.29
C GLU A 257 -4.99 -36.40 8.41
N VAL A 258 -5.02 -36.87 9.68
CA VAL A 258 -4.93 -35.95 10.82
C VAL A 258 -3.58 -35.20 10.85
N ALA A 259 -2.47 -35.89 10.54
CA ALA A 259 -1.14 -35.28 10.49
C ALA A 259 -1.08 -34.13 9.42
N GLU A 260 -1.68 -34.32 8.25
CA GLU A 260 -1.72 -33.34 7.16
C GLU A 260 -2.52 -32.07 7.55
N HIS A 261 -3.56 -32.22 8.36
CA HIS A 261 -4.41 -31.11 8.80
C HIS A 261 -3.94 -30.40 10.08
N THR A 262 -3.25 -31.13 10.96
CA THR A 262 -2.85 -30.63 12.30
C THR A 262 -1.38 -30.23 12.39
N GLY A 263 -0.54 -30.72 11.45
CA GLY A 263 0.92 -30.57 11.52
C GLY A 263 1.60 -31.46 12.55
N LEU A 264 0.84 -32.36 13.24
CA LEU A 264 1.39 -33.33 14.18
C LEU A 264 2.12 -34.44 13.45
N SER A 265 3.06 -35.13 14.17
CA SER A 265 3.78 -36.25 13.62
C SER A 265 2.84 -37.44 13.38
N LYS A 266 2.78 -37.93 12.15
CA LYS A 266 2.00 -39.13 11.80
C LYS A 266 2.40 -40.33 12.63
N ASN A 267 3.72 -40.50 12.93
CA ASN A 267 4.22 -41.64 13.68
C ASN A 267 3.78 -41.54 15.13
N GLU A 268 3.80 -40.38 15.74
CA GLU A 268 3.34 -40.18 17.12
C GLU A 268 1.83 -40.37 17.23
N LEU A 269 1.04 -39.81 16.29
CA LEU A 269 -0.41 -40.03 16.23
C LEU A 269 -0.76 -41.53 16.09
N TYR A 270 -0.06 -42.27 15.21
CA TYR A 270 -0.29 -43.67 15.00
C TYR A 270 0.07 -44.47 16.23
N ALA A 271 1.24 -44.25 16.84
CA ALA A 271 1.69 -44.95 18.04
C ALA A 271 0.74 -44.73 19.23
N ALA A 272 0.38 -43.48 19.50
CA ALA A 272 -0.52 -43.11 20.59
C ALA A 272 -1.98 -43.61 20.38
N ALA A 273 -2.43 -43.73 19.13
CA ALA A 273 -3.75 -44.28 18.80
C ALA A 273 -3.78 -45.83 18.83
N LEU A 274 -2.63 -46.48 18.77
CA LEU A 274 -2.50 -47.97 18.93
C LEU A 274 -2.60 -48.42 20.40
N GLU A 275 -2.21 -47.52 21.32
CA GLU A 275 -2.23 -47.78 22.77
C GLU A 275 -3.63 -47.57 23.41
N ARG A 276 -4.58 -47.02 22.63
CA ARG A 276 -5.98 -46.80 23.02
C ARG A 276 -6.94 -47.67 22.22
#